data_6c2baf905e5af22ec6713f38cc080684
#
_entry.id   6c2baf905e5af22ec6713f38cc080684
#
_cell.length_a   1.000
_cell.length_b   1.000
_cell.length_c   1.000
_cell.angle_alpha   90.00
_cell.angle_beta   90.00
_cell.angle_gamma   90.00
#
_symmetry.space_group_name_H-M   'P 1'
#
loop_
_entity.id
_entity.type
_entity.pdbx_description
1 polymer ?
#
loop_
_entity_poly.entity_id
_entity_poly.type
_entity_poly.pdbx_seq_one_letter_code
_entity_poly.pdbx_strand_id
1 'polypeptide(L)'
;MHKLTHRFGLTLFVLLSLYFVSRRFNVDNAEEISTKAFIKPFISYAPSFFTAPDNKLIACEISKSMSQLTLNLMCLLYNETQYLADNNSFSDTWATSNRSCTKEFNFLNPSEVLKIDKNTVRFAFVRDPFRRFVSLYLNKCVNKNECYDCGSDMRCVVEKIYNSFYDIQNSRNETLKIGHIEAHAAPVTWNCNFHQGIEKWELLAMGSDTEERVSSAARLADILRKQGVRGSLVEKIHKNILTAETAHSTHKSSNRYEAERQVREDPFVRGYLHKIYLFDYLVFPFDRRVLDTAYQKIDSKLFLEEVAK
;
A
#
# COMPACT_ATOMS: atom_id res chain seq x y z
N MET A 1 -10.20 70.27 16.77
CA MET A 1 -10.61 68.90 16.29
C MET A 1 -9.53 68.08 15.57
N HIS A 2 -8.24 68.48 15.53
CA HIS A 2 -7.16 67.76 14.77
C HIS A 2 -6.32 66.82 15.59
N LYS A 3 -6.49 66.66 16.90
CA LYS A 3 -5.64 65.77 17.74
C LYS A 3 -6.24 64.36 18.02
N LEU A 4 -7.52 64.12 17.69
CA LEU A 4 -8.13 62.79 17.93
C LEU A 4 -7.93 61.81 16.77
N THR A 5 -7.82 62.28 15.53
CA THR A 5 -7.67 61.44 14.35
C THR A 5 -6.29 60.77 14.25
N HIS A 6 -5.23 61.41 14.78
CA HIS A 6 -3.86 60.83 14.78
C HIS A 6 -3.67 59.65 15.75
N ARG A 7 -4.43 59.63 16.84
CA ARG A 7 -4.32 58.51 17.82
C ARG A 7 -5.03 57.25 17.36
N PHE A 8 -6.13 57.36 16.63
CA PHE A 8 -6.85 56.21 16.09
C PHE A 8 -6.06 55.48 14.96
N GLY A 9 -5.39 56.24 14.10
CA GLY A 9 -4.57 55.67 13.01
C GLY A 9 -3.35 54.89 13.52
N LEU A 10 -2.69 55.41 14.58
CA LEU A 10 -1.50 54.77 15.16
C LEU A 10 -1.84 53.47 15.88
N THR A 11 -2.98 53.43 16.61
CA THR A 11 -3.44 52.21 17.31
C THR A 11 -3.87 51.13 16.34
N LEU A 12 -4.53 51.48 15.24
CA LEU A 12 -4.93 50.51 14.22
C LEU A 12 -3.71 49.93 13.48
N PHE A 13 -2.67 50.74 13.21
CA PHE A 13 -1.43 50.29 12.57
C PHE A 13 -0.63 49.38 13.47
N VAL A 14 -0.57 49.63 14.79
CA VAL A 14 0.10 48.78 15.77
C VAL A 14 -0.66 47.44 15.92
N LEU A 15 -2.00 47.46 15.95
CA LEU A 15 -2.80 46.23 16.03
C LEU A 15 -2.69 45.39 14.76
N LEU A 16 -2.66 45.99 13.57
CA LEU A 16 -2.42 45.29 12.30
C LEU A 16 -1.00 44.74 12.22
N SER A 17 0.03 45.48 12.63
CA SER A 17 1.40 44.98 12.66
C SER A 17 1.59 43.85 13.68
N LEU A 18 0.96 43.90 14.84
CA LEU A 18 0.96 42.80 15.82
C LEU A 18 0.21 41.58 15.30
N TYR A 19 -0.90 41.76 14.56
CA TYR A 19 -1.62 40.67 13.92
C TYR A 19 -0.80 40.00 12.82
N PHE A 20 -0.10 40.76 11.99
CA PHE A 20 0.80 40.22 10.95
C PHE A 20 2.05 39.57 11.55
N VAL A 21 2.61 40.10 12.62
CA VAL A 21 3.73 39.49 13.37
C VAL A 21 3.27 38.21 14.04
N SER A 22 2.10 38.21 14.71
CA SER A 22 1.53 37.00 15.32
C SER A 22 1.19 35.92 14.29
N ARG A 23 0.74 36.30 13.08
CA ARG A 23 0.56 35.33 11.97
C ARG A 23 1.86 34.79 11.44
N ARG A 24 2.93 35.61 11.35
CA ARG A 24 4.27 35.10 10.98
C ARG A 24 4.82 34.15 12.04
N PHE A 25 4.71 34.47 13.33
CA PHE A 25 5.17 33.59 14.42
C PHE A 25 4.37 32.27 14.53
N ASN A 26 3.10 32.23 14.08
CA ASN A 26 2.33 30.98 14.05
C ASN A 26 2.55 30.12 12.79
N VAL A 27 3.22 30.65 11.77
CA VAL A 27 3.57 29.87 10.57
C VAL A 27 4.95 29.21 10.69
N ASP A 28 5.85 29.77 11.52
CA ASP A 28 7.23 29.33 11.64
C ASP A 28 7.48 28.23 12.70
N ASN A 29 6.44 27.74 13.40
CA ASN A 29 6.55 26.63 14.37
C ASN A 29 5.97 25.29 13.85
N ALA A 30 5.91 25.06 12.54
CA ALA A 30 5.88 23.70 12.05
C ALA A 30 7.28 23.12 12.27
N GLU A 31 7.48 22.29 13.32
CA GLU A 31 8.70 21.49 13.44
C GLU A 31 8.98 20.86 12.06
N GLU A 32 10.13 21.22 11.50
CA GLU A 32 10.57 20.68 10.20
C GLU A 32 10.69 19.16 10.37
N ILE A 33 9.78 18.42 9.74
CA ILE A 33 9.76 16.96 9.85
C ILE A 33 11.01 16.45 9.14
N SER A 34 12.01 16.01 9.91
CA SER A 34 13.23 15.45 9.35
C SER A 34 12.93 14.20 8.53
N THR A 35 13.23 14.22 7.23
CA THR A 35 13.05 13.09 6.31
C THR A 35 13.96 11.91 6.63
N LYS A 36 15.08 12.12 7.33
CA LYS A 36 16.12 11.11 7.63
C LYS A 36 15.61 9.90 8.41
N ALA A 37 14.55 10.07 9.20
CA ALA A 37 13.98 9.00 10.01
C ALA A 37 12.95 8.15 9.25
N PHE A 38 12.59 8.51 8.03
CA PHE A 38 11.57 7.80 7.26
C PHE A 38 12.18 6.78 6.32
N ILE A 39 11.46 5.68 6.12
CA ILE A 39 11.82 4.67 5.13
C ILE A 39 11.56 5.24 3.75
N LYS A 40 12.60 5.33 2.91
CA LYS A 40 12.54 5.93 1.58
C LYS A 40 11.58 5.18 0.66
N PRO A 41 10.86 5.88 -0.22
CA PRO A 41 10.01 5.23 -1.22
C PRO A 41 10.86 4.62 -2.35
N PHE A 42 10.23 3.78 -3.16
CA PHE A 42 10.76 3.29 -4.43
C PHE A 42 12.04 2.46 -4.35
N ILE A 43 12.30 1.80 -3.21
CA ILE A 43 13.34 0.78 -3.15
C ILE A 43 12.78 -0.48 -3.81
N SER A 44 13.40 -0.91 -4.90
CA SER A 44 12.98 -2.11 -5.61
C SER A 44 13.52 -3.36 -4.94
N TYR A 45 12.64 -4.30 -4.67
CA TYR A 45 12.99 -5.70 -4.38
C TYR A 45 12.20 -6.60 -5.34
N ALA A 46 12.61 -7.86 -5.51
CA ALA A 46 12.06 -8.76 -6.53
C ALA A 46 10.52 -8.84 -6.48
N PRO A 47 9.79 -8.06 -7.28
CA PRO A 47 8.32 -8.10 -7.32
C PRO A 47 7.85 -9.32 -8.09
N SER A 48 6.69 -9.86 -7.72
CA SER A 48 6.02 -10.94 -8.44
C SER A 48 5.00 -10.36 -9.42
N PHE A 49 5.14 -10.71 -10.68
CA PHE A 49 4.19 -10.35 -11.73
C PHE A 49 3.52 -11.58 -12.31
N PHE A 50 2.22 -11.51 -12.51
CA PHE A 50 1.43 -12.54 -13.16
C PHE A 50 0.90 -12.02 -14.48
N THR A 51 0.91 -12.86 -15.52
CA THR A 51 0.44 -12.47 -16.83
C THR A 51 -0.69 -13.34 -17.34
N ALA A 52 -1.56 -12.74 -18.15
CA ALA A 52 -2.51 -13.43 -19.01
C ALA A 52 -2.31 -12.88 -20.43
N PRO A 53 -1.38 -13.46 -21.21
CA PRO A 53 -0.93 -12.91 -22.50
C PRO A 53 -2.07 -12.78 -23.51
N ASP A 54 -2.95 -13.77 -23.60
CA ASP A 54 -4.09 -13.78 -24.54
C ASP A 54 -5.05 -12.60 -24.28
N ASN A 55 -5.14 -12.15 -23.04
CA ASN A 55 -5.94 -11.00 -22.62
C ASN A 55 -5.10 -9.72 -22.47
N LYS A 56 -3.82 -9.74 -22.79
CA LYS A 56 -2.90 -8.59 -22.63
C LYS A 56 -3.00 -7.94 -21.24
N LEU A 57 -2.90 -8.77 -20.20
CA LEU A 57 -3.01 -8.37 -18.82
C LEU A 57 -1.76 -8.73 -18.03
N ILE A 58 -1.35 -7.84 -17.14
CA ILE A 58 -0.33 -8.07 -16.12
C ILE A 58 -0.89 -7.63 -14.78
N ALA A 59 -0.75 -8.47 -13.76
CA ALA A 59 -1.02 -8.12 -12.38
C ALA A 59 0.26 -8.15 -11.57
N CYS A 60 0.44 -7.19 -10.68
CA CYS A 60 1.50 -7.23 -9.68
C CYS A 60 0.95 -7.73 -8.34
N GLU A 61 1.67 -8.67 -7.74
CA GLU A 61 1.35 -9.17 -6.41
C GLU A 61 1.93 -8.24 -5.35
N ILE A 62 1.05 -7.70 -4.49
CA ILE A 62 1.45 -6.99 -3.28
C ILE A 62 0.96 -7.78 -2.07
N SER A 63 1.89 -8.24 -1.24
CA SER A 63 1.56 -9.00 -0.03
C SER A 63 0.57 -8.26 0.86
N LYS A 64 -0.42 -8.98 1.40
CA LYS A 64 -1.52 -8.46 2.25
C LYS A 64 -2.49 -7.49 1.53
N SER A 65 -2.34 -7.31 0.20
CA SER A 65 -3.26 -6.58 -0.68
C SER A 65 -3.93 -7.55 -1.67
N MET A 66 -4.65 -8.53 -1.16
CA MET A 66 -5.36 -9.55 -1.95
C MET A 66 -4.45 -10.42 -2.84
N SER A 67 -3.20 -10.67 -2.45
CA SER A 67 -2.22 -11.43 -3.25
C SER A 67 -2.73 -12.81 -3.70
N GLN A 68 -3.41 -13.55 -2.82
CA GLN A 68 -3.96 -14.86 -3.17
C GLN A 68 -5.10 -14.76 -4.19
N LEU A 69 -5.93 -13.74 -4.07
CA LEU A 69 -6.99 -13.44 -5.04
C LEU A 69 -6.38 -13.08 -6.41
N THR A 70 -5.35 -12.23 -6.42
CA THR A 70 -4.61 -11.85 -7.64
C THR A 70 -4.07 -13.08 -8.35
N LEU A 71 -3.42 -13.96 -7.61
CA LEU A 71 -2.88 -15.21 -8.16
C LEU A 71 -3.99 -16.07 -8.77
N ASN A 72 -5.06 -16.34 -8.01
CA ASN A 72 -6.16 -17.19 -8.49
C ASN A 72 -6.84 -16.60 -9.74
N LEU A 73 -7.05 -15.28 -9.74
CA LEU A 73 -7.59 -14.55 -10.88
C LEU A 73 -6.71 -14.72 -12.12
N MET A 74 -5.41 -14.47 -11.97
CA MET A 74 -4.49 -14.51 -13.11
C MET A 74 -4.26 -15.95 -13.61
N CYS A 75 -4.25 -16.95 -12.73
CA CYS A 75 -4.22 -18.34 -13.13
C CYS A 75 -5.46 -18.75 -13.93
N LEU A 76 -6.64 -18.31 -13.50
CA LEU A 76 -7.89 -18.56 -14.23
C LEU A 76 -7.87 -17.90 -15.62
N LEU A 77 -7.37 -16.67 -15.73
CA LEU A 77 -7.26 -15.94 -16.99
C LEU A 77 -6.17 -16.51 -17.91
N TYR A 78 -5.10 -17.05 -17.33
CA TYR A 78 -4.01 -17.66 -18.09
C TYR A 78 -4.44 -18.95 -18.80
N ASN A 79 -5.10 -19.86 -18.07
CA ASN A 79 -5.63 -21.11 -18.63
C ASN A 79 -6.83 -21.60 -17.82
N GLU A 80 -8.04 -21.21 -18.23
CA GLU A 80 -9.27 -21.59 -17.54
C GLU A 80 -9.49 -23.10 -17.50
N THR A 81 -9.20 -23.79 -18.58
CA THR A 81 -9.38 -25.25 -18.65
C THR A 81 -8.53 -25.97 -17.63
N GLN A 82 -7.25 -25.65 -17.57
CA GLN A 82 -6.33 -26.25 -16.59
C GLN A 82 -6.68 -25.84 -15.15
N TYR A 83 -7.02 -24.56 -14.93
CA TYR A 83 -7.43 -24.07 -13.62
C TYR A 83 -8.61 -24.85 -13.03
N LEU A 84 -9.60 -25.18 -13.88
CA LEU A 84 -10.77 -25.96 -13.48
C LEU A 84 -10.44 -27.45 -13.35
N ALA A 85 -9.59 -28.00 -14.23
CA ALA A 85 -9.14 -29.38 -14.14
C ALA A 85 -8.33 -29.68 -12.87
N ASP A 86 -7.55 -28.69 -12.42
CA ASP A 86 -6.80 -28.74 -11.16
C ASP A 86 -7.70 -28.55 -9.91
N ASN A 87 -9.02 -28.41 -10.10
CA ASN A 87 -10.00 -28.12 -9.06
C ASN A 87 -9.67 -26.85 -8.22
N ASN A 88 -9.05 -25.86 -8.86
CA ASN A 88 -8.68 -24.61 -8.19
C ASN A 88 -9.89 -23.69 -7.94
N SER A 89 -9.82 -22.90 -6.91
CA SER A 89 -10.84 -21.93 -6.49
C SER A 89 -10.26 -20.57 -6.11
N PHE A 90 -11.12 -19.55 -6.02
CA PHE A 90 -10.71 -18.22 -5.54
C PHE A 90 -10.38 -18.17 -4.04
N SER A 91 -10.75 -19.20 -3.29
CA SER A 91 -10.44 -19.35 -1.87
C SER A 91 -9.09 -20.01 -1.60
N ASP A 92 -8.43 -20.52 -2.62
CA ASP A 92 -7.16 -21.22 -2.47
C ASP A 92 -6.03 -20.31 -2.04
N THR A 93 -5.08 -20.89 -1.31
CA THR A 93 -3.85 -20.23 -0.89
C THR A 93 -2.64 -21.00 -1.44
N TRP A 94 -1.46 -20.41 -1.33
CA TRP A 94 -0.20 -21.09 -1.68
C TRP A 94 -0.02 -22.46 -1.00
N ALA A 95 -0.62 -22.61 0.18
CA ALA A 95 -0.50 -23.83 0.97
C ALA A 95 -1.54 -24.91 0.62
N THR A 96 -2.64 -24.55 -0.05
CA THR A 96 -3.81 -25.41 -0.20
C THR A 96 -4.00 -25.97 -1.60
N SER A 97 -3.30 -25.45 -2.61
CA SER A 97 -3.44 -25.98 -3.97
C SER A 97 -2.14 -25.92 -4.76
N ASN A 98 -1.95 -26.95 -5.60
CA ASN A 98 -0.88 -26.98 -6.59
C ASN A 98 -1.42 -26.32 -7.87
N ARG A 99 -0.83 -25.16 -8.24
CA ARG A 99 -1.25 -24.40 -9.41
C ARG A 99 -0.19 -24.52 -10.49
N SER A 100 -0.51 -25.21 -11.57
CA SER A 100 0.38 -25.37 -12.73
C SER A 100 0.83 -24.03 -13.29
N CYS A 101 -0.06 -23.05 -13.32
CA CYS A 101 0.20 -21.69 -13.82
C CYS A 101 1.38 -20.98 -13.15
N THR A 102 1.66 -21.24 -11.88
CA THR A 102 2.74 -20.53 -11.15
C THR A 102 4.14 -20.88 -11.67
N LYS A 103 4.28 -21.97 -12.41
CA LYS A 103 5.57 -22.39 -12.98
C LYS A 103 5.85 -21.72 -14.32
N GLU A 104 4.82 -21.31 -15.04
CA GLU A 104 4.89 -20.91 -16.44
C GLU A 104 4.88 -19.40 -16.64
N PHE A 105 4.22 -18.62 -15.75
CA PHE A 105 3.96 -17.21 -16.03
C PHE A 105 4.40 -16.22 -14.94
N ASN A 106 5.07 -16.70 -13.90
CA ASN A 106 5.58 -15.81 -12.86
C ASN A 106 6.86 -15.14 -13.33
N PHE A 107 6.78 -13.87 -13.72
CA PHE A 107 7.93 -13.08 -14.14
C PHE A 107 8.65 -12.52 -12.93
N LEU A 108 9.86 -13.00 -12.70
CA LEU A 108 10.72 -12.47 -11.64
C LEU A 108 11.58 -11.28 -12.11
N ASN A 109 11.70 -11.09 -13.44
CA ASN A 109 12.55 -10.04 -13.99
C ASN A 109 11.75 -8.77 -14.32
N PRO A 110 11.97 -7.67 -13.57
CA PRO A 110 11.28 -6.40 -13.77
C PRO A 110 11.46 -5.80 -15.17
N SER A 111 12.62 -6.00 -15.79
CA SER A 111 12.93 -5.42 -17.11
C SER A 111 12.11 -6.03 -18.23
N GLU A 112 11.64 -7.26 -18.09
CA GLU A 112 10.81 -7.94 -19.08
C GLU A 112 9.38 -7.38 -19.11
N VAL A 113 8.84 -7.04 -17.93
CA VAL A 113 7.51 -6.41 -17.81
C VAL A 113 7.41 -5.09 -18.56
N LEU A 114 8.52 -4.35 -18.67
CA LEU A 114 8.57 -3.07 -19.38
C LEU A 114 8.62 -3.21 -20.90
N LYS A 115 9.11 -4.34 -21.40
CA LYS A 115 9.24 -4.62 -22.86
C LYS A 115 7.94 -5.13 -23.48
N ILE A 116 6.93 -5.41 -22.63
CA ILE A 116 5.64 -5.93 -23.08
C ILE A 116 4.85 -4.87 -23.85
N ASP A 117 4.05 -5.34 -24.80
CA ASP A 117 3.20 -4.53 -25.68
C ASP A 117 2.52 -3.36 -24.91
N LYS A 118 2.64 -2.16 -25.48
CA LYS A 118 2.02 -0.93 -24.94
C LYS A 118 0.52 -1.02 -24.73
N ASN A 119 -0.16 -1.98 -25.40
CA ASN A 119 -1.59 -2.23 -25.23
C ASN A 119 -1.89 -3.17 -24.05
N THR A 120 -0.87 -3.64 -23.34
CA THR A 120 -1.04 -4.48 -22.17
C THR A 120 -1.41 -3.62 -20.96
N VAL A 121 -2.56 -3.93 -20.38
CA VAL A 121 -3.02 -3.27 -19.15
C VAL A 121 -2.33 -3.90 -17.95
N ARG A 122 -1.78 -3.05 -17.09
CA ARG A 122 -1.14 -3.43 -15.82
C ARG A 122 -2.04 -3.01 -14.68
N PHE A 123 -2.29 -3.91 -13.73
CA PHE A 123 -3.06 -3.56 -12.55
C PHE A 123 -2.44 -4.12 -11.27
N ALA A 124 -2.76 -3.50 -10.15
CA ALA A 124 -2.40 -3.98 -8.82
C ALA A 124 -3.51 -3.68 -7.83
N PHE A 125 -3.81 -4.66 -6.97
CA PHE A 125 -4.62 -4.38 -5.80
C PHE A 125 -3.74 -3.68 -4.75
N VAL A 126 -4.18 -2.52 -4.31
CA VAL A 126 -3.53 -1.74 -3.25
C VAL A 126 -4.44 -1.66 -2.04
N ARG A 127 -3.84 -1.56 -0.87
CA ARG A 127 -4.57 -1.50 0.40
C ARG A 127 -3.95 -0.44 1.29
N ASP A 128 -4.80 0.26 2.05
CA ASP A 128 -4.35 1.19 3.09
C ASP A 128 -3.21 0.58 3.92
N PRO A 129 -2.07 1.28 4.07
CA PRO A 129 -0.87 0.72 4.68
C PRO A 129 -1.06 0.29 6.14
N PHE A 130 -1.83 1.03 6.94
CA PHE A 130 -2.08 0.65 8.33
C PHE A 130 -2.99 -0.58 8.43
N ARG A 131 -4.03 -0.65 7.60
CA ARG A 131 -4.89 -1.85 7.50
C ARG A 131 -4.11 -3.05 6.96
N ARG A 132 -3.12 -2.83 6.08
CA ARG A 132 -2.22 -3.85 5.57
C ARG A 132 -1.31 -4.39 6.68
N PHE A 133 -0.74 -3.49 7.50
CA PHE A 133 0.05 -3.85 8.68
C PHE A 133 -0.77 -4.68 9.68
N VAL A 134 -2.00 -4.29 10.01
CA VAL A 134 -2.90 -5.08 10.87
C VAL A 134 -3.09 -6.49 10.30
N SER A 135 -3.28 -6.62 8.98
CA SER A 135 -3.43 -7.93 8.34
C SER A 135 -2.16 -8.79 8.40
N LEU A 136 -0.99 -8.18 8.27
CA LEU A 136 0.29 -8.85 8.48
C LEU A 136 0.40 -9.34 9.93
N TYR A 137 0.25 -8.42 10.89
CA TYR A 137 0.40 -8.68 12.31
C TYR A 137 -0.51 -9.84 12.78
N LEU A 138 -1.80 -9.78 12.47
CA LEU A 138 -2.73 -10.85 12.85
C LEU A 138 -2.37 -12.20 12.21
N ASN A 139 -2.02 -12.20 10.92
CA ASN A 139 -1.76 -13.45 10.21
C ASN A 139 -0.39 -14.05 10.54
N LYS A 140 0.66 -13.24 10.60
CA LYS A 140 2.03 -13.73 10.72
C LYS A 140 2.52 -13.74 12.16
N CYS A 141 2.23 -12.71 12.96
CA CYS A 141 2.73 -12.61 14.30
C CYS A 141 1.81 -13.33 15.28
N VAL A 142 0.51 -12.97 15.33
CA VAL A 142 -0.44 -13.53 16.29
C VAL A 142 -0.76 -15.00 15.98
N ASN A 143 -1.15 -15.30 14.72
CA ASN A 143 -1.62 -16.65 14.38
C ASN A 143 -0.50 -17.66 14.12
N LYS A 144 0.66 -17.21 13.61
CA LYS A 144 1.74 -18.10 13.19
C LYS A 144 3.03 -17.97 13.98
N ASN A 145 3.14 -16.94 14.81
CA ASN A 145 4.35 -16.64 15.60
C ASN A 145 5.64 -16.56 14.74
N GLU A 146 5.56 -15.94 13.56
CA GLU A 146 6.66 -15.83 12.59
C GLU A 146 7.44 -14.50 12.70
N CYS A 147 7.14 -13.62 13.69
CA CYS A 147 7.64 -12.24 13.73
C CYS A 147 8.78 -12.04 14.75
N TYR A 148 10.02 -12.32 14.38
CA TYR A 148 11.24 -11.94 15.13
C TYR A 148 11.25 -12.35 16.62
N ASP A 149 10.60 -13.43 16.98
CA ASP A 149 10.39 -13.88 18.36
C ASP A 149 9.64 -12.87 19.26
N CYS A 150 8.99 -11.87 18.64
CA CYS A 150 8.19 -10.88 19.36
C CYS A 150 6.86 -11.43 19.88
N GLY A 151 6.41 -12.60 19.42
CA GLY A 151 5.08 -13.13 19.75
C GLY A 151 3.98 -12.16 19.28
N SER A 152 3.09 -11.81 20.21
CA SER A 152 2.01 -10.84 19.97
C SER A 152 2.32 -9.42 20.49
N ASP A 153 3.58 -9.08 20.75
CA ASP A 153 3.98 -7.71 21.11
C ASP A 153 4.11 -6.84 19.84
N MET A 154 3.09 -6.02 19.57
CA MET A 154 3.05 -5.15 18.39
C MET A 154 4.15 -4.08 18.42
N ARG A 155 4.56 -3.58 19.59
CA ARG A 155 5.65 -2.61 19.70
C ARG A 155 6.97 -3.22 19.25
N CYS A 156 7.28 -4.43 19.73
CA CYS A 156 8.44 -5.21 19.29
C CYS A 156 8.39 -5.44 17.77
N VAL A 157 7.25 -5.89 17.23
CA VAL A 157 7.10 -6.18 15.80
C VAL A 157 7.36 -4.95 14.92
N VAL A 158 6.73 -3.82 15.22
CA VAL A 158 6.85 -2.61 14.38
C VAL A 158 8.27 -2.03 14.42
N GLU A 159 8.93 -2.07 15.58
CA GLU A 159 10.31 -1.63 15.73
C GLU A 159 11.29 -2.51 14.95
N LYS A 160 11.15 -3.83 15.04
CA LYS A 160 11.99 -4.77 14.28
C LYS A 160 11.82 -4.60 12.77
N ILE A 161 10.58 -4.43 12.27
CA ILE A 161 10.31 -4.14 10.86
C ILE A 161 10.98 -2.83 10.44
N TYR A 162 10.83 -1.77 11.22
CA TYR A 162 11.45 -0.49 10.92
C TYR A 162 12.98 -0.59 10.84
N ASN A 163 13.61 -1.20 11.84
CA ASN A 163 15.07 -1.35 11.89
C ASN A 163 15.57 -2.16 10.69
N SER A 164 14.89 -3.25 10.34
CA SER A 164 15.21 -4.04 9.15
C SER A 164 15.11 -3.22 7.85
N PHE A 165 14.06 -2.40 7.68
CA PHE A 165 13.94 -1.52 6.51
C PHE A 165 14.97 -0.40 6.51
N TYR A 166 15.31 0.14 7.67
CA TYR A 166 16.35 1.14 7.79
C TYR A 166 17.72 0.59 7.38
N ASP A 167 18.04 -0.64 7.75
CA ASP A 167 19.25 -1.33 7.32
C ASP A 167 19.23 -1.63 5.81
N ILE A 168 18.10 -2.08 5.27
CA ILE A 168 17.90 -2.32 3.84
C ILE A 168 18.18 -1.06 3.03
N GLN A 169 17.55 0.07 3.39
CA GLN A 169 17.71 1.32 2.62
C GLN A 169 19.11 1.92 2.68
N ASN A 170 19.88 1.62 3.73
CA ASN A 170 21.24 2.11 3.90
C ASN A 170 22.31 1.12 3.44
N SER A 171 21.90 -0.09 3.05
CA SER A 171 22.83 -1.08 2.53
C SER A 171 23.28 -0.70 1.11
N ARG A 172 24.60 -0.83 0.89
CA ARG A 172 25.20 -0.67 -0.44
C ARG A 172 25.15 -1.93 -1.28
N ASN A 173 24.49 -2.98 -0.79
CA ASN A 173 24.54 -4.30 -1.40
C ASN A 173 23.32 -4.47 -2.32
N GLU A 174 23.53 -4.48 -3.63
CA GLU A 174 22.49 -4.66 -4.67
C GLU A 174 21.76 -6.02 -4.58
N THR A 175 22.27 -6.96 -3.78
CA THR A 175 21.74 -8.32 -3.63
C THR A 175 21.02 -8.56 -2.29
N LEU A 176 20.53 -7.53 -1.64
CA LEU A 176 19.85 -7.68 -0.36
C LEU A 176 18.61 -8.57 -0.51
N LYS A 177 18.66 -9.76 0.08
CA LYS A 177 17.50 -10.62 0.22
C LYS A 177 16.60 -10.07 1.31
N ILE A 178 15.43 -9.60 0.92
CA ILE A 178 14.37 -9.24 1.85
C ILE A 178 13.86 -10.52 2.53
N GLY A 179 13.75 -10.51 3.85
CA GLY A 179 13.19 -11.60 4.63
C GLY A 179 11.68 -11.78 4.39
N HIS A 180 11.13 -12.89 4.88
CA HIS A 180 9.71 -13.20 4.69
C HIS A 180 8.77 -12.16 5.31
N ILE A 181 9.08 -11.68 6.51
CA ILE A 181 8.26 -10.67 7.19
C ILE A 181 8.41 -9.31 6.51
N GLU A 182 9.63 -8.94 6.13
CA GLU A 182 9.92 -7.72 5.38
C GLU A 182 9.14 -7.67 4.06
N ALA A 183 9.13 -8.75 3.30
CA ALA A 183 8.36 -8.84 2.04
C ALA A 183 6.85 -8.64 2.25
N HIS A 184 6.32 -9.08 3.41
CA HIS A 184 4.92 -8.86 3.76
C HIS A 184 4.62 -7.47 4.31
N ALA A 185 5.62 -6.81 4.91
CA ALA A 185 5.52 -5.48 5.51
C ALA A 185 5.96 -4.34 4.57
N ALA A 186 6.75 -4.63 3.53
CA ALA A 186 7.38 -3.63 2.67
C ALA A 186 6.39 -2.53 2.24
N PRO A 187 6.78 -1.24 2.24
CA PRO A 187 5.94 -0.17 1.73
C PRO A 187 5.33 -0.50 0.36
N VAL A 188 4.13 -0.02 0.08
CA VAL A 188 3.48 -0.23 -1.23
C VAL A 188 4.36 0.33 -2.34
N THR A 189 5.01 1.48 -2.09
CA THR A 189 5.96 2.12 -3.01
C THR A 189 7.15 1.25 -3.42
N TRP A 190 7.49 0.21 -2.65
CA TRP A 190 8.62 -0.70 -2.96
C TRP A 190 8.22 -1.81 -3.95
N ASN A 191 6.93 -2.00 -4.18
CA ASN A 191 6.41 -3.07 -5.01
C ASN A 191 6.27 -2.64 -6.48
N CYS A 192 5.98 -3.59 -7.36
CA CYS A 192 5.51 -3.40 -8.73
C CYS A 192 6.41 -2.54 -9.63
N ASN A 193 7.65 -2.26 -9.22
CA ASN A 193 8.53 -1.30 -9.90
C ASN A 193 7.88 0.08 -10.09
N PHE A 194 7.10 0.54 -9.11
CA PHE A 194 6.41 1.82 -9.17
C PHE A 194 7.35 3.01 -9.41
N HIS A 195 8.64 2.90 -9.07
CA HIS A 195 9.67 3.89 -9.40
C HIS A 195 9.82 4.14 -10.92
N GLN A 196 9.36 3.21 -11.77
CA GLN A 196 9.44 3.29 -13.22
C GLN A 196 8.16 3.87 -13.87
N GLY A 197 7.23 4.36 -13.05
CA GLY A 197 6.00 5.01 -13.50
C GLY A 197 4.74 4.37 -12.90
N ILE A 198 4.28 4.94 -11.80
CA ILE A 198 3.04 4.52 -11.14
C ILE A 198 1.81 4.77 -12.01
N GLU A 199 1.87 5.79 -12.87
CA GLU A 199 0.81 6.16 -13.81
C GLU A 199 0.53 5.09 -14.88
N LYS A 200 1.41 4.12 -15.01
CA LYS A 200 1.26 2.98 -15.94
C LYS A 200 0.42 1.85 -15.34
N TRP A 201 -0.04 2.01 -14.10
CA TRP A 201 -0.75 0.99 -13.35
C TRP A 201 -2.19 1.40 -13.05
N GLU A 202 -3.13 0.51 -13.32
CA GLU A 202 -4.49 0.59 -12.81
C GLU A 202 -4.49 0.14 -11.35
N LEU A 203 -4.57 1.09 -10.42
CA LEU A 203 -4.58 0.82 -8.99
C LEU A 203 -6.00 0.57 -8.52
N LEU A 204 -6.22 -0.61 -7.94
CA LEU A 204 -7.52 -1.06 -7.44
C LEU A 204 -7.48 -1.09 -5.92
N ALA A 205 -8.11 -0.10 -5.26
CA ALA A 205 -8.18 -0.05 -3.81
C ALA A 205 -8.99 -1.23 -3.28
N MET A 206 -8.40 -2.05 -2.42
CA MET A 206 -9.04 -3.26 -1.93
C MET A 206 -8.76 -3.43 -0.43
N GLY A 207 -9.77 -3.18 0.36
CA GLY A 207 -9.74 -3.32 1.81
C GLY A 207 -10.76 -4.31 2.34
N SER A 208 -10.98 -4.25 3.65
CA SER A 208 -12.12 -4.88 4.32
C SER A 208 -13.39 -4.03 4.19
N ASP A 209 -13.27 -2.84 3.63
CA ASP A 209 -14.38 -1.95 3.34
C ASP A 209 -15.19 -2.49 2.16
N THR A 210 -16.51 -2.59 2.34
CA THR A 210 -17.40 -3.14 1.32
C THR A 210 -17.49 -2.22 0.10
N GLU A 211 -17.48 -0.90 0.31
CA GLU A 211 -17.59 0.08 -0.76
C GLU A 211 -16.34 0.06 -1.66
N GLU A 212 -15.14 0.08 -1.06
CA GLU A 212 -13.87 -0.06 -1.79
C GLU A 212 -13.86 -1.36 -2.61
N ARG A 213 -14.34 -2.46 -2.01
CA ARG A 213 -14.37 -3.78 -2.66
C ARG A 213 -15.32 -3.81 -3.86
N VAL A 214 -16.52 -3.25 -3.71
CA VAL A 214 -17.52 -3.17 -4.78
C VAL A 214 -17.00 -2.29 -5.93
N SER A 215 -16.48 -1.12 -5.62
CA SER A 215 -15.93 -0.19 -6.64
C SER A 215 -14.76 -0.82 -7.41
N SER A 216 -13.81 -1.43 -6.72
CA SER A 216 -12.66 -2.06 -7.36
C SER A 216 -13.03 -3.31 -8.16
N ALA A 217 -13.99 -4.09 -7.68
CA ALA A 217 -14.51 -5.25 -8.44
C ALA A 217 -15.17 -4.80 -9.75
N ALA A 218 -15.99 -3.74 -9.72
CA ALA A 218 -16.62 -3.17 -10.90
C ALA A 218 -15.57 -2.63 -11.89
N ARG A 219 -14.57 -1.87 -11.40
CA ARG A 219 -13.50 -1.34 -12.24
C ARG A 219 -12.66 -2.46 -12.88
N LEU A 220 -12.34 -3.51 -12.13
CA LEU A 220 -11.65 -4.67 -12.72
C LEU A 220 -12.51 -5.36 -13.78
N ALA A 221 -13.81 -5.54 -13.54
CA ALA A 221 -14.70 -6.12 -14.54
C ALA A 221 -14.69 -5.31 -15.85
N ASP A 222 -14.66 -3.99 -15.77
CA ASP A 222 -14.55 -3.11 -16.95
C ASP A 222 -13.21 -3.24 -17.67
N ILE A 223 -12.09 -3.36 -16.93
CA ILE A 223 -10.77 -3.64 -17.49
C ILE A 223 -10.81 -4.98 -18.26
N LEU A 224 -11.34 -6.03 -17.64
CA LEU A 224 -11.42 -7.35 -18.25
C LEU A 224 -12.26 -7.36 -19.52
N ARG A 225 -13.41 -6.67 -19.53
CA ARG A 225 -14.27 -6.54 -20.75
C ARG A 225 -13.53 -5.81 -21.87
N LYS A 226 -12.84 -4.72 -21.57
CA LYS A 226 -12.03 -3.95 -22.55
C LYS A 226 -10.88 -4.77 -23.11
N GLN A 227 -10.34 -5.72 -22.36
CA GLN A 227 -9.29 -6.64 -22.77
C GLN A 227 -9.84 -7.92 -23.44
N GLY A 228 -11.10 -7.96 -23.77
CA GLY A 228 -11.72 -9.05 -24.54
C GLY A 228 -11.99 -10.33 -23.74
N VAL A 229 -11.96 -10.26 -22.41
CA VAL A 229 -12.33 -11.41 -21.57
C VAL A 229 -13.82 -11.73 -21.77
N ARG A 230 -14.14 -13.01 -22.00
CA ARG A 230 -15.52 -13.48 -22.20
C ARG A 230 -16.45 -13.04 -21.05
N GLY A 231 -17.62 -12.52 -21.39
CA GLY A 231 -18.55 -11.93 -20.43
C GLY A 231 -18.93 -12.85 -19.27
N SER A 232 -19.20 -14.14 -19.53
CA SER A 232 -19.50 -15.12 -18.48
C SER A 232 -18.34 -15.31 -17.49
N LEU A 233 -17.11 -15.22 -17.97
CA LEU A 233 -15.91 -15.29 -17.12
C LEU A 233 -15.74 -14.02 -16.31
N VAL A 234 -16.00 -12.85 -16.89
CA VAL A 234 -15.99 -11.56 -16.17
C VAL A 234 -17.00 -11.59 -15.01
N GLU A 235 -18.22 -12.05 -15.24
CA GLU A 235 -19.24 -12.14 -14.19
C GLU A 235 -18.84 -13.13 -13.08
N LYS A 236 -18.26 -14.28 -13.45
CA LYS A 236 -17.70 -15.24 -12.48
C LYS A 236 -16.60 -14.60 -11.62
N ILE A 237 -15.67 -13.88 -12.23
CA ILE A 237 -14.58 -13.19 -11.55
C ILE A 237 -15.15 -12.11 -10.62
N HIS A 238 -16.01 -11.24 -11.14
CA HIS A 238 -16.65 -10.16 -10.37
C HIS A 238 -17.36 -10.70 -9.12
N LYS A 239 -18.18 -11.74 -9.27
CA LYS A 239 -18.85 -12.39 -8.15
C LYS A 239 -17.85 -12.91 -7.11
N ASN A 240 -16.80 -13.60 -7.56
CA ASN A 240 -15.82 -14.19 -6.64
C ASN A 240 -15.00 -13.11 -5.91
N ILE A 241 -14.65 -11.99 -6.55
CA ILE A 241 -13.98 -10.87 -5.88
C ILE A 241 -14.84 -10.34 -4.73
N LEU A 242 -16.16 -10.30 -4.90
CA LEU A 242 -17.07 -9.80 -3.86
C LEU A 242 -17.27 -10.80 -2.71
N THR A 243 -17.21 -12.11 -2.97
CA THR A 243 -17.66 -13.13 -2.02
C THR A 243 -16.57 -14.07 -1.54
N ALA A 244 -15.47 -14.27 -2.27
CA ALA A 244 -14.45 -15.23 -1.91
C ALA A 244 -13.65 -14.76 -0.68
N GLU A 245 -13.42 -15.71 0.22
CA GLU A 245 -12.59 -15.55 1.41
C GLU A 245 -11.53 -16.66 1.43
N THR A 246 -10.28 -16.29 1.62
CA THR A 246 -9.21 -17.26 1.81
C THR A 246 -9.04 -17.59 3.30
N ALA A 247 -8.43 -18.74 3.59
CA ALA A 247 -8.09 -19.14 4.97
C ALA A 247 -7.13 -18.13 5.66
N HIS A 248 -6.48 -17.25 4.90
CA HIS A 248 -5.63 -16.18 5.44
C HIS A 248 -6.39 -14.89 5.73
N SER A 249 -7.71 -14.88 5.57
CA SER A 249 -8.55 -13.71 5.87
C SER A 249 -8.53 -13.41 7.36
N THR A 250 -8.24 -12.17 7.72
CA THR A 250 -8.15 -11.72 9.11
C THR A 250 -9.30 -10.81 9.52
N HIS A 251 -10.27 -10.54 8.63
CA HIS A 251 -11.35 -9.59 8.93
C HIS A 251 -12.32 -10.10 9.99
N LYS A 252 -12.41 -11.43 10.17
CA LYS A 252 -13.21 -12.08 11.23
C LYS A 252 -12.40 -12.45 12.48
N SER A 253 -11.14 -12.06 12.57
CA SER A 253 -10.30 -12.34 13.74
C SER A 253 -10.85 -11.62 14.98
N SER A 254 -10.98 -12.35 16.09
CA SER A 254 -11.38 -11.78 17.39
C SER A 254 -10.40 -10.71 17.89
N ASN A 255 -9.12 -10.83 17.51
CA ASN A 255 -8.07 -9.90 17.91
C ASN A 255 -7.99 -8.64 17.00
N ARG A 256 -8.86 -8.56 15.97
CA ARG A 256 -8.78 -7.48 14.99
C ARG A 256 -9.04 -6.11 15.59
N TYR A 257 -10.09 -5.99 16.39
CA TYR A 257 -10.45 -4.73 17.03
C TYR A 257 -9.31 -4.20 17.91
N GLU A 258 -8.70 -5.07 18.70
CA GLU A 258 -7.58 -4.70 19.56
C GLU A 258 -6.34 -4.29 18.75
N ALA A 259 -6.02 -5.02 17.69
CA ALA A 259 -4.91 -4.66 16.80
C ALA A 259 -5.13 -3.31 16.10
N GLU A 260 -6.34 -3.04 15.61
CA GLU A 260 -6.71 -1.74 15.04
C GLU A 260 -6.69 -0.62 16.08
N ARG A 261 -7.08 -0.90 17.33
CA ARG A 261 -7.00 0.04 18.44
C ARG A 261 -5.54 0.42 18.74
N GLN A 262 -4.63 -0.55 18.85
CA GLN A 262 -3.21 -0.30 19.07
C GLN A 262 -2.60 0.54 17.94
N VAL A 263 -2.89 0.22 16.69
CA VAL A 263 -2.44 1.02 15.53
C VAL A 263 -2.97 2.45 15.59
N ARG A 264 -4.18 2.68 16.12
CA ARG A 264 -4.79 4.00 16.20
C ARG A 264 -4.36 4.80 17.42
N GLU A 265 -4.14 4.15 18.57
CA GLU A 265 -4.04 4.82 19.87
C GLU A 265 -2.67 4.71 20.53
N ASP A 266 -1.84 3.71 20.18
CA ASP A 266 -0.51 3.58 20.77
C ASP A 266 0.48 4.51 20.05
N PRO A 267 1.00 5.56 20.73
CA PRO A 267 1.89 6.54 20.08
C PRO A 267 3.23 5.94 19.63
N PHE A 268 3.70 4.88 20.28
CA PHE A 268 4.92 4.19 19.87
C PHE A 268 4.70 3.45 18.55
N VAL A 269 3.63 2.66 18.45
CA VAL A 269 3.26 1.93 17.23
C VAL A 269 3.00 2.92 16.09
N ARG A 270 2.20 3.97 16.34
CA ARG A 270 1.91 5.01 15.35
C ARG A 270 3.17 5.69 14.83
N GLY A 271 4.06 6.07 15.74
CA GLY A 271 5.33 6.74 15.38
C GLY A 271 6.16 5.91 14.40
N TYR A 272 6.28 4.60 14.62
CA TYR A 272 6.97 3.71 13.69
C TYR A 272 6.20 3.49 12.39
N LEU A 273 4.88 3.34 12.45
CA LEU A 273 4.07 3.18 11.24
C LEU A 273 4.14 4.41 10.32
N HIS A 274 4.17 5.63 10.88
CA HIS A 274 4.43 6.84 10.09
C HIS A 274 5.81 6.80 9.43
N LYS A 275 6.86 6.44 10.19
CA LYS A 275 8.22 6.35 9.64
C LYS A 275 8.31 5.34 8.49
N ILE A 276 7.55 4.24 8.55
CA ILE A 276 7.57 3.19 7.52
C ILE A 276 6.71 3.58 6.30
N TYR A 277 5.48 4.10 6.51
CA TYR A 277 4.47 4.16 5.46
C TYR A 277 4.06 5.56 5.02
N LEU A 278 4.66 6.63 5.54
CA LEU A 278 4.28 8.00 5.17
C LEU A 278 4.29 8.20 3.66
N PHE A 279 5.32 7.71 2.98
CA PHE A 279 5.42 7.87 1.53
C PHE A 279 4.34 7.12 0.75
N ASP A 280 3.83 6.01 1.27
CA ASP A 280 2.68 5.35 0.65
C ASP A 280 1.45 6.27 0.65
N TYR A 281 1.21 7.01 1.74
CA TYR A 281 0.12 7.99 1.81
C TYR A 281 0.37 9.25 0.96
N LEU A 282 1.61 9.59 0.66
CA LEU A 282 1.94 10.71 -0.21
C LEU A 282 1.84 10.37 -1.70
N VAL A 283 2.13 9.13 -2.05
CA VAL A 283 2.19 8.63 -3.44
C VAL A 283 0.85 8.07 -3.91
N PHE A 284 0.15 7.31 -3.05
CA PHE A 284 -1.11 6.65 -3.40
C PHE A 284 -2.31 7.44 -2.86
N PRO A 285 -3.50 7.28 -3.46
CA PRO A 285 -4.71 8.01 -3.07
C PRO A 285 -5.37 7.43 -1.80
N PHE A 286 -4.56 7.12 -0.78
CA PHE A 286 -5.07 6.69 0.52
C PHE A 286 -5.58 7.87 1.35
N ASP A 287 -6.52 7.59 2.25
CA ASP A 287 -7.08 8.60 3.15
C ASP A 287 -6.06 9.03 4.21
N ARG A 288 -5.54 10.24 4.09
CA ARG A 288 -4.55 10.79 5.02
C ARG A 288 -5.11 11.16 6.39
N ARG A 289 -6.44 11.17 6.57
CA ARG A 289 -7.06 11.47 7.87
C ARG A 289 -6.72 10.43 8.94
N VAL A 290 -6.24 9.25 8.54
CA VAL A 290 -5.74 8.21 9.47
C VAL A 290 -4.37 8.55 10.08
N LEU A 291 -3.63 9.47 9.47
CA LEU A 291 -2.32 9.94 9.96
C LEU A 291 -2.49 10.94 11.10
N ASP A 292 -1.43 11.18 11.86
CA ASP A 292 -1.35 12.28 12.80
C ASP A 292 -1.41 13.63 12.06
N THR A 293 -1.97 14.65 12.72
CA THR A 293 -2.29 15.94 12.09
C THR A 293 -1.07 16.60 11.42
N ALA A 294 0.13 16.41 11.98
CA ALA A 294 1.37 16.93 11.40
C ALA A 294 1.64 16.36 10.00
N TYR A 295 1.32 15.07 9.78
CA TYR A 295 1.56 14.39 8.49
C TYR A 295 0.45 14.58 7.48
N GLN A 296 -0.78 14.90 7.91
CA GLN A 296 -1.92 15.10 7.01
C GLN A 296 -1.71 16.29 6.05
N LYS A 297 -0.97 17.32 6.49
CA LYS A 297 -0.78 18.59 5.78
C LYS A 297 0.49 18.66 4.93
N ILE A 298 1.28 17.60 4.91
CA ILE A 298 2.52 17.56 4.12
C ILE A 298 2.20 17.74 2.64
N ASP A 299 2.88 18.70 2.01
CA ASP A 299 2.85 18.84 0.54
C ASP A 299 3.63 17.68 -0.09
N SER A 300 2.90 16.79 -0.76
CA SER A 300 3.48 15.59 -1.36
C SER A 300 4.58 15.89 -2.36
N LYS A 301 4.40 16.95 -3.16
CA LYS A 301 5.33 17.28 -4.23
C LYS A 301 6.66 17.77 -3.66
N LEU A 302 6.62 18.73 -2.75
CA LEU A 302 7.82 19.29 -2.13
C LEU A 302 8.58 18.22 -1.34
N PHE A 303 7.86 17.40 -0.57
CA PHE A 303 8.47 16.38 0.27
C PHE A 303 9.12 15.24 -0.55
N LEU A 304 8.50 14.82 -1.66
CA LEU A 304 9.07 13.81 -2.55
C LEU A 304 10.29 14.36 -3.33
N GLU A 305 10.28 15.64 -3.71
CA GLU A 305 11.43 16.31 -4.35
C GLU A 305 12.64 16.41 -3.41
N GLU A 306 12.42 16.59 -2.11
CA GLU A 306 13.47 16.62 -1.09
C GLU A 306 14.15 15.25 -0.90
N VAL A 307 13.34 14.18 -0.88
CA VAL A 307 13.84 12.80 -0.70
C VAL A 307 14.54 12.26 -1.94
N ALA A 308 14.26 12.80 -3.11
CA ALA A 308 14.89 12.41 -4.37
C ALA A 308 16.30 13.02 -4.56
N LYS A 309 16.68 14.00 -3.72
CA LYS A 309 18.04 14.57 -3.66
C LYS A 309 18.96 13.75 -2.79
#